data_f1b5c10dccbe0e3c5bde5d1465046884
#
_entry.id   f1b5c10dccbe0e3c5bde5d1465046884
#
_cell.length_a   1.000
_cell.length_b   1.000
_cell.length_c   1.000
_cell.angle_alpha   90.00
_cell.angle_beta   90.00
_cell.angle_gamma   90.00
#
_symmetry.space_group_name_H-M   'P 1'
#
loop_
_entity.id
_entity.type
_entity.pdbx_description
1 polymer ?
#
loop_
_entity_poly.entity_id
_entity_poly.type
_entity_poly.pdbx_seq_one_letter_code
_entity_poly.pdbx_strand_id
1 'polypeptide(L)'
;MMALLMGSTQMNAENWMGRLPDSTYVATLSIPGAHDAATGSGWASGQEGLGESFAQTQELTLSEQWSIGIRAFDLRPCVKDDYLNINHGIVATSVRFDDALSLIRDSIIANPSEFAIIHLQHETDGDDNNSNYNKMILEILKRDDMKEYLMDFKTDLMISDMRGKILILSRNEYATTPIGGFFKDWSFGTEWKTSKKIAGPKSKTGAYFQQDFYNTVNAIDTKVRVFSELLDYGMTRKTTTKSQIRWIFNFASGYSQTLFGFPTSDGYRDNATHTHAALLEYLANSPGGPTGAVMMDYVGVDKSGKYDVRGLEAVQAIIDNNFKYLIKDTTAIASIETTLEGEPYIYSLTGTPLAQPHEGINIIREADGTIRKVLYKE
;
A
#
# COMPACT_ATOMS: atom_id res chain seq x y z
N MET A 1 -30.57 -23.34 14.20
CA MET A 1 -29.93 -22.15 13.59
C MET A 1 -28.45 -22.45 13.45
N MET A 2 -28.05 -22.94 12.29
CA MET A 2 -26.73 -23.53 12.02
C MET A 2 -25.88 -22.42 11.37
N ALA A 3 -24.88 -21.92 12.11
CA ALA A 3 -23.96 -20.93 11.58
C ALA A 3 -23.10 -21.55 10.48
N LEU A 4 -23.23 -21.04 9.26
CA LEU A 4 -22.33 -21.34 8.17
C LEU A 4 -20.97 -20.70 8.52
N LEU A 5 -20.02 -21.48 8.97
CA LEU A 5 -18.59 -21.12 8.97
C LEU A 5 -18.14 -21.10 7.50
N MET A 6 -18.23 -19.94 6.87
CA MET A 6 -17.45 -19.68 5.68
C MET A 6 -15.99 -19.60 6.10
N GLY A 7 -15.23 -20.64 5.85
CA GLY A 7 -13.78 -20.60 5.95
C GLY A 7 -13.23 -19.63 4.89
N SER A 8 -13.14 -18.34 5.23
CA SER A 8 -12.25 -17.44 4.54
C SER A 8 -10.83 -17.96 4.82
N THR A 9 -10.16 -18.50 3.82
CA THR A 9 -8.70 -18.57 3.86
C THR A 9 -8.23 -17.14 4.08
N GLN A 10 -7.84 -16.83 5.31
CA GLN A 10 -7.25 -15.54 5.65
C GLN A 10 -6.05 -15.36 4.73
N MET A 11 -6.12 -14.40 3.80
CA MET A 11 -5.02 -14.12 2.88
C MET A 11 -3.80 -13.79 3.72
N ASN A 12 -2.67 -14.43 3.43
CA ASN A 12 -1.42 -14.03 4.04
C ASN A 12 -1.07 -12.64 3.49
N ALA A 13 -1.25 -11.61 4.33
CA ALA A 13 -0.99 -10.22 3.96
C ALA A 13 0.49 -9.95 3.70
N GLU A 14 1.39 -10.80 4.17
CA GLU A 14 2.83 -10.62 3.99
C GLU A 14 3.31 -10.82 2.54
N ASN A 15 2.56 -11.55 1.70
CA ASN A 15 2.95 -11.83 0.32
C ASN A 15 1.77 -11.72 -0.67
N TRP A 16 0.89 -10.76 -0.44
CA TRP A 16 -0.32 -10.59 -1.23
C TRP A 16 -0.06 -10.25 -2.71
N MET A 17 1.07 -9.58 -3.02
CA MET A 17 1.44 -9.24 -4.40
C MET A 17 1.83 -10.48 -5.23
N GLY A 18 2.26 -11.58 -4.57
CA GLY A 18 2.60 -12.83 -5.25
C GLY A 18 1.49 -13.41 -6.11
N ARG A 19 0.24 -13.04 -5.84
CA ARG A 19 -0.93 -13.48 -6.61
C ARG A 19 -1.29 -12.58 -7.78
N LEU A 20 -0.65 -11.41 -7.91
CA LEU A 20 -0.95 -10.45 -8.96
C LEU A 20 -0.19 -10.78 -10.26
N PRO A 21 -0.80 -10.52 -11.44
CA PRO A 21 -0.14 -10.77 -12.71
C PRO A 21 1.10 -9.90 -12.91
N ASP A 22 2.20 -10.51 -13.33
CA ASP A 22 3.48 -9.85 -13.57
C ASP A 22 3.43 -8.71 -14.58
N SER A 23 2.51 -8.78 -15.55
CA SER A 23 2.31 -7.78 -16.60
C SER A 23 1.49 -6.56 -16.16
N THR A 24 1.08 -6.49 -14.88
CA THR A 24 0.33 -5.36 -14.35
C THR A 24 1.26 -4.17 -14.14
N TYR A 25 0.85 -2.98 -14.59
CA TYR A 25 1.57 -1.74 -14.28
C TYR A 25 1.43 -1.38 -12.80
N VAL A 26 2.54 -1.08 -12.12
CA VAL A 26 2.55 -0.68 -10.71
C VAL A 26 1.65 0.54 -10.46
N ALA A 27 1.64 1.49 -11.38
CA ALA A 27 0.78 2.67 -11.32
C ALA A 27 -0.73 2.37 -11.37
N THR A 28 -1.11 1.12 -11.69
CA THR A 28 -2.51 0.68 -11.73
C THR A 28 -2.86 -0.28 -10.58
N LEU A 29 -2.07 -0.29 -9.53
CA LEU A 29 -2.35 -1.04 -8.32
C LEU A 29 -3.08 -0.20 -7.28
N SER A 30 -3.70 -0.89 -6.34
CA SER A 30 -4.16 -0.36 -5.05
C SER A 30 -3.13 -0.76 -4.01
N ILE A 31 -2.40 0.22 -3.47
CA ILE A 31 -1.25 -0.05 -2.58
C ILE A 31 -1.51 0.60 -1.22
N PRO A 32 -1.66 -0.18 -0.14
CA PRO A 32 -1.76 0.39 1.19
C PRO A 32 -0.41 0.97 1.62
N GLY A 33 -0.45 2.18 2.14
CA GLY A 33 0.72 2.93 2.58
C GLY A 33 0.55 3.51 3.98
N ALA A 34 1.67 3.69 4.67
CA ALA A 34 1.74 4.31 5.99
C ALA A 34 2.42 5.69 5.89
N HIS A 35 1.72 6.73 6.32
CA HIS A 35 2.23 8.07 6.48
C HIS A 35 3.06 8.15 7.76
N ASP A 36 4.19 8.87 7.74
CA ASP A 36 5.16 8.96 8.85
C ASP A 36 5.41 7.60 9.53
N ALA A 37 5.75 6.61 8.70
CA ALA A 37 5.67 5.18 9.01
C ALA A 37 6.48 4.76 10.24
N ALA A 38 7.56 5.47 10.59
CA ALA A 38 8.42 5.09 11.69
C ALA A 38 7.89 5.50 13.08
N THR A 39 6.84 6.32 13.17
CA THR A 39 6.34 6.85 14.44
C THR A 39 5.77 5.80 15.39
N GLY A 40 5.37 4.64 14.88
CA GLY A 40 4.95 3.48 15.69
C GLY A 40 6.11 2.65 16.27
N SER A 41 7.34 2.93 15.87
CA SER A 41 8.53 2.19 16.33
C SER A 41 9.16 2.76 17.60
N GLY A 42 8.55 3.80 18.18
CA GLY A 42 9.01 4.45 19.40
C GLY A 42 9.81 5.75 19.14
N TRP A 43 10.23 6.39 20.21
CA TRP A 43 10.80 7.73 20.21
C TRP A 43 12.23 7.73 20.74
N ALA A 44 13.00 8.72 20.37
CA ALA A 44 14.32 8.96 20.94
C ALA A 44 14.18 9.27 22.45
N SER A 45 15.22 8.90 23.22
CA SER A 45 15.21 9.06 24.67
C SER A 45 14.92 10.50 25.09
N GLY A 46 13.94 10.66 25.97
CA GLY A 46 13.47 11.96 26.47
C GLY A 46 12.46 12.68 25.57
N GLN A 47 12.06 12.09 24.45
CA GLN A 47 11.05 12.65 23.54
C GLN A 47 9.73 11.87 23.54
N GLU A 48 9.60 10.83 24.33
CA GLU A 48 8.46 9.93 24.36
C GLU A 48 7.13 10.68 24.57
N GLY A 49 7.06 11.55 25.57
CA GLY A 49 5.84 12.31 25.87
C GLY A 49 5.46 13.32 24.80
N LEU A 50 6.46 13.93 24.11
CA LEU A 50 6.20 14.80 22.95
C LEU A 50 5.72 13.98 21.77
N GLY A 51 6.36 12.84 21.49
CA GLY A 51 6.00 11.95 20.41
C GLY A 51 4.59 11.44 20.54
N GLU A 52 4.26 10.84 21.68
CA GLU A 52 2.93 10.30 21.98
C GLU A 52 1.82 11.35 21.92
N SER A 53 2.11 12.60 22.30
CA SER A 53 1.11 13.67 22.33
C SER A 53 0.92 14.41 21.01
N PHE A 54 1.99 14.57 20.21
CA PHE A 54 1.98 15.52 19.10
C PHE A 54 2.44 14.95 17.75
N ALA A 55 3.18 13.85 17.73
CA ALA A 55 3.82 13.35 16.52
C ALA A 55 3.43 11.92 16.14
N GLN A 56 2.67 11.21 16.97
CA GLN A 56 2.33 9.82 16.68
C GLN A 56 1.24 9.71 15.62
N THR A 57 1.58 9.08 14.50
CA THR A 57 0.69 8.78 13.38
C THR A 57 0.50 7.29 13.17
N GLN A 58 1.31 6.45 13.80
CA GLN A 58 1.24 5.00 13.73
C GLN A 58 1.37 4.37 15.12
N GLU A 59 0.77 3.19 15.31
CA GLU A 59 0.91 2.37 16.52
C GLU A 59 1.72 1.10 16.27
N LEU A 60 1.80 0.69 14.99
CA LEU A 60 2.54 -0.48 14.55
C LEU A 60 3.96 -0.07 14.14
N THR A 61 4.93 -0.89 14.51
CA THR A 61 6.31 -0.80 14.03
C THR A 61 6.38 -1.04 12.50
N LEU A 62 7.47 -0.65 11.86
CA LEU A 62 7.68 -0.90 10.42
C LEU A 62 7.54 -2.38 10.05
N SER A 63 8.03 -3.29 10.91
CA SER A 63 7.90 -4.74 10.69
C SER A 63 6.44 -5.21 10.78
N GLU A 64 5.70 -4.73 11.77
CA GLU A 64 4.27 -5.06 11.91
C GLU A 64 3.45 -4.47 10.73
N GLN A 65 3.77 -3.26 10.28
CA GLN A 65 3.16 -2.65 9.09
C GLN A 65 3.41 -3.51 7.84
N TRP A 66 4.63 -4.02 7.65
CA TRP A 66 4.93 -4.96 6.56
C TRP A 66 4.05 -6.21 6.66
N SER A 67 3.96 -6.81 7.85
CA SER A 67 3.22 -8.05 8.10
C SER A 67 1.73 -7.93 7.82
N ILE A 68 1.12 -6.76 8.03
CA ILE A 68 -0.29 -6.50 7.69
C ILE A 68 -0.51 -6.12 6.22
N GLY A 69 0.57 -6.01 5.42
CA GLY A 69 0.49 -5.79 3.96
C GLY A 69 0.81 -4.39 3.47
N ILE A 70 1.32 -3.47 4.31
CA ILE A 70 1.80 -2.16 3.86
C ILE A 70 2.98 -2.35 2.90
N ARG A 71 2.93 -1.63 1.76
CA ARG A 71 3.97 -1.66 0.72
C ARG A 71 4.39 -0.27 0.23
N ALA A 72 3.82 0.80 0.77
CA ALA A 72 4.30 2.16 0.61
C ALA A 72 4.59 2.76 1.99
N PHE A 73 5.81 3.27 2.20
CA PHE A 73 6.27 3.79 3.48
C PHE A 73 6.74 5.24 3.32
N ASP A 74 6.13 6.18 4.05
CA ASP A 74 6.60 7.55 4.14
C ASP A 74 7.68 7.63 5.21
N LEU A 75 8.92 7.85 4.77
CA LEU A 75 10.10 7.95 5.64
C LEU A 75 10.71 9.35 5.53
N ARG A 76 10.93 9.98 6.67
CA ARG A 76 11.38 11.37 6.75
C ARG A 76 12.69 11.52 7.51
N PRO A 77 13.83 11.24 6.84
CA PRO A 77 15.13 11.39 7.47
C PRO A 77 15.49 12.86 7.73
N CYS A 78 16.05 13.08 8.91
CA CYS A 78 16.62 14.31 9.43
C CYS A 78 18.11 14.07 9.72
N VAL A 79 18.98 15.03 9.43
CA VAL A 79 20.42 14.89 9.68
C VAL A 79 20.71 15.07 11.17
N LYS A 80 21.40 14.10 11.74
CA LYS A 80 21.89 14.09 13.13
C LYS A 80 23.38 13.84 13.10
N ASP A 81 24.19 14.89 13.18
CA ASP A 81 25.65 14.80 13.15
C ASP A 81 26.18 13.92 12.00
N ASP A 82 26.38 12.63 12.23
CA ASP A 82 26.98 11.67 11.31
C ASP A 82 26.01 10.57 10.82
N TYR A 83 24.70 10.68 11.13
CA TYR A 83 23.68 9.71 10.69
C TYR A 83 22.36 10.40 10.34
N LEU A 84 21.49 9.67 9.64
CA LEU A 84 20.14 10.09 9.37
C LEU A 84 19.18 9.40 10.34
N ASN A 85 18.48 10.18 11.14
CA ASN A 85 17.38 9.71 11.97
C ASN A 85 16.05 9.93 11.25
N ILE A 86 15.01 9.14 11.54
CA ILE A 86 13.67 9.44 11.07
C ILE A 86 12.98 10.29 12.12
N ASN A 87 12.51 11.47 11.69
CA ASN A 87 11.78 12.39 12.54
C ASN A 87 10.34 12.58 12.05
N HIS A 88 9.49 13.12 12.92
CA HIS A 88 8.25 13.81 12.57
C HIS A 88 8.31 15.22 13.14
N GLY A 89 8.55 16.20 12.28
CA GLY A 89 8.88 17.54 12.69
C GLY A 89 10.13 17.56 13.59
N ILE A 90 10.02 18.22 14.71
CA ILE A 90 11.11 18.31 15.71
C ILE A 90 11.28 17.04 16.55
N VAL A 91 10.36 16.06 16.45
CA VAL A 91 10.36 14.89 17.31
C VAL A 91 11.07 13.74 16.62
N ALA A 92 12.14 13.26 17.24
CA ALA A 92 12.93 12.15 16.71
C ALA A 92 12.33 10.80 17.14
N THR A 93 12.15 9.89 16.17
CA THR A 93 11.84 8.49 16.46
C THR A 93 13.10 7.74 16.97
N SER A 94 12.93 6.53 17.46
CA SER A 94 14.04 5.64 17.81
C SER A 94 14.70 4.96 16.60
N VAL A 95 14.30 5.32 15.37
CA VAL A 95 14.66 4.61 14.13
C VAL A 95 15.60 5.44 13.28
N ARG A 96 16.74 4.86 12.90
CA ARG A 96 17.62 5.41 11.87
C ARG A 96 17.11 5.07 10.47
N PHE A 97 17.38 5.94 9.52
CA PHE A 97 16.93 5.73 8.13
C PHE A 97 17.57 4.50 7.48
N ASP A 98 18.84 4.25 7.72
CA ASP A 98 19.54 3.08 7.21
C ASP A 98 19.04 1.76 7.82
N ASP A 99 18.62 1.76 9.09
CA ASP A 99 17.99 0.61 9.74
C ASP A 99 16.59 0.34 9.15
N ALA A 100 15.79 1.39 8.94
CA ALA A 100 14.48 1.26 8.30
C ALA A 100 14.57 0.67 6.88
N LEU A 101 15.51 1.15 6.06
CA LEU A 101 15.75 0.59 4.73
C LEU A 101 16.23 -0.86 4.79
N SER A 102 17.11 -1.20 5.73
CA SER A 102 17.61 -2.56 5.91
C SER A 102 16.48 -3.50 6.31
N LEU A 103 15.58 -3.10 7.21
CA LEU A 103 14.40 -3.86 7.60
C LEU A 103 13.49 -4.16 6.39
N ILE A 104 13.20 -3.14 5.58
CA ILE A 104 12.35 -3.30 4.39
C ILE A 104 13.03 -4.20 3.35
N ARG A 105 14.34 -4.06 3.11
CA ARG A 105 15.13 -4.94 2.26
C ARG A 105 15.06 -6.40 2.74
N ASP A 106 15.28 -6.63 4.02
CA ASP A 106 15.28 -7.98 4.60
C ASP A 106 13.89 -8.62 4.52
N SER A 107 12.83 -7.81 4.67
CA SER A 107 11.44 -8.25 4.46
C SER A 107 11.19 -8.65 3.00
N ILE A 108 11.76 -7.93 2.03
CA ILE A 108 11.68 -8.27 0.60
C ILE A 108 12.48 -9.54 0.29
N ILE A 109 13.67 -9.72 0.89
CA ILE A 109 14.47 -10.95 0.73
C ILE A 109 13.68 -12.16 1.23
N ALA A 110 12.99 -12.04 2.35
CA ALA A 110 12.14 -13.09 2.89
C ALA A 110 10.89 -13.35 2.04
N ASN A 111 10.40 -12.33 1.32
CA ASN A 111 9.18 -12.36 0.50
C ASN A 111 9.47 -11.82 -0.92
N PRO A 112 10.18 -12.59 -1.78
CA PRO A 112 10.68 -12.07 -3.06
C PRO A 112 9.59 -11.80 -4.11
N SER A 113 8.35 -12.19 -3.86
CA SER A 113 7.19 -11.81 -4.67
C SER A 113 6.77 -10.36 -4.47
N GLU A 114 7.18 -9.76 -3.37
CA GLU A 114 6.78 -8.43 -2.95
C GLU A 114 7.75 -7.36 -3.45
N PHE A 115 7.33 -6.10 -3.32
CA PHE A 115 8.15 -4.90 -3.49
C PHE A 115 7.72 -3.81 -2.50
N ALA A 116 8.54 -2.77 -2.36
CA ALA A 116 8.17 -1.60 -1.58
C ALA A 116 8.35 -0.30 -2.37
N ILE A 117 7.53 0.69 -2.05
CA ILE A 117 7.70 2.09 -2.46
C ILE A 117 8.06 2.89 -1.22
N ILE A 118 9.18 3.59 -1.24
CA ILE A 118 9.56 4.55 -0.20
C ILE A 118 9.23 5.95 -0.71
N HIS A 119 8.28 6.58 -0.06
CA HIS A 119 8.04 8.00 -0.20
C HIS A 119 9.01 8.72 0.71
N LEU A 120 10.02 9.36 0.13
CA LEU A 120 11.11 9.99 0.86
C LEU A 120 10.90 11.50 0.95
N GLN A 121 11.00 12.05 2.17
CA GLN A 121 11.01 13.49 2.41
C GLN A 121 12.14 13.85 3.36
N HIS A 122 12.91 14.88 3.05
CA HIS A 122 13.85 15.45 4.00
C HIS A 122 13.09 16.19 5.10
N GLU A 123 13.24 15.75 6.35
CA GLU A 123 12.71 16.48 7.50
C GLU A 123 13.72 17.52 7.96
N THR A 124 13.34 18.79 7.90
CA THR A 124 14.26 19.92 8.13
C THR A 124 14.02 20.64 9.46
N ASP A 125 13.03 20.20 10.22
CA ASP A 125 12.75 20.78 11.53
C ASP A 125 13.73 20.29 12.60
N GLY A 126 13.88 21.07 13.66
CA GLY A 126 14.71 20.71 14.80
C GLY A 126 16.22 20.95 14.57
N ASP A 127 17.00 19.92 14.75
CA ASP A 127 18.47 19.93 14.71
C ASP A 127 19.05 19.38 13.39
N ASP A 128 18.31 19.51 12.30
CA ASP A 128 18.76 19.07 10.98
C ASP A 128 20.00 19.85 10.52
N ASN A 129 20.95 19.12 9.93
CA ASN A 129 22.12 19.69 9.26
C ASN A 129 22.03 19.50 7.75
N ASN A 130 21.31 20.38 7.07
CA ASN A 130 21.04 20.32 5.63
C ASN A 130 22.28 20.14 4.75
N SER A 131 23.47 20.59 5.17
CA SER A 131 24.69 20.49 4.36
C SER A 131 25.12 19.05 4.09
N ASN A 132 24.73 18.08 4.92
CA ASN A 132 25.15 16.68 4.82
C ASN A 132 24.06 15.77 4.25
N TYR A 133 22.81 16.17 4.22
CA TYR A 133 21.68 15.32 3.83
C TYR A 133 21.90 14.57 2.51
N ASN A 134 22.19 15.32 1.44
CA ASN A 134 22.34 14.74 0.10
C ASN A 134 23.46 13.69 0.02
N LYS A 135 24.59 13.99 0.68
CA LYS A 135 25.73 13.06 0.76
C LYS A 135 25.34 11.78 1.48
N MET A 136 24.72 11.91 2.66
CA MET A 136 24.38 10.77 3.52
C MET A 136 23.31 9.89 2.88
N ILE A 137 22.26 10.46 2.26
CA ILE A 137 21.27 9.69 1.48
C ILE A 137 21.97 8.88 0.39
N LEU A 138 22.87 9.52 -0.40
CA LEU A 138 23.56 8.84 -1.48
C LEU A 138 24.48 7.73 -0.98
N GLU A 139 25.17 7.91 0.14
CA GLU A 139 26.03 6.90 0.76
C GLU A 139 25.21 5.67 1.17
N ILE A 140 24.05 5.88 1.82
CA ILE A 140 23.15 4.79 2.22
C ILE A 140 22.60 4.05 1.00
N LEU A 141 22.06 4.76 0.01
CA LEU A 141 21.47 4.15 -1.17
C LEU A 141 22.49 3.45 -2.08
N LYS A 142 23.78 3.81 -2.00
CA LYS A 142 24.86 3.19 -2.80
C LYS A 142 25.59 2.07 -2.06
N ARG A 143 25.23 1.74 -0.83
CA ARG A 143 25.82 0.62 -0.10
C ARG A 143 25.70 -0.67 -0.91
N ASP A 144 26.69 -1.51 -0.85
CA ASP A 144 26.74 -2.78 -1.60
C ASP A 144 25.57 -3.70 -1.25
N ASP A 145 25.15 -3.71 0.00
CA ASP A 145 24.03 -4.50 0.49
C ASP A 145 22.64 -3.92 0.15
N MET A 146 22.58 -2.69 -0.38
CA MET A 146 21.33 -1.99 -0.69
C MET A 146 21.11 -1.79 -2.20
N LYS A 147 22.16 -1.42 -2.94
CA LYS A 147 22.05 -0.96 -4.34
C LYS A 147 21.37 -1.96 -5.28
N GLU A 148 21.52 -3.27 -5.03
CA GLU A 148 20.92 -4.31 -5.87
C GLU A 148 19.42 -4.43 -5.70
N TYR A 149 18.88 -3.92 -4.58
CA TYR A 149 17.44 -3.92 -4.30
C TYR A 149 16.73 -2.66 -4.79
N LEU A 150 17.47 -1.64 -5.21
CA LEU A 150 16.87 -0.37 -5.65
C LEU A 150 16.44 -0.43 -7.11
N MET A 151 15.27 0.14 -7.39
CA MET A 151 14.70 0.23 -8.74
C MET A 151 14.71 1.69 -9.21
N ASP A 152 15.19 1.90 -10.43
CA ASP A 152 15.07 3.20 -11.12
C ASP A 152 13.65 3.43 -11.62
N PHE A 153 13.14 4.63 -11.42
CA PHE A 153 11.81 5.01 -11.90
C PHE A 153 11.73 5.00 -13.42
N LYS A 154 10.69 4.38 -13.93
CA LYS A 154 10.13 4.57 -15.28
C LYS A 154 8.60 4.57 -15.19
N THR A 155 7.93 5.30 -16.09
CA THR A 155 6.47 5.44 -16.05
C THR A 155 5.72 4.11 -16.09
N ASP A 156 6.22 3.17 -16.87
CA ASP A 156 5.61 1.88 -17.18
C ASP A 156 6.22 0.71 -16.41
N LEU A 157 6.64 0.93 -15.15
CA LEU A 157 7.06 -0.15 -14.26
C LEU A 157 5.94 -1.19 -14.13
N MET A 158 6.30 -2.44 -14.35
CA MET A 158 5.43 -3.61 -14.13
C MET A 158 5.75 -4.29 -12.81
N ILE A 159 4.85 -5.12 -12.31
CA ILE A 159 5.10 -5.95 -11.13
C ILE A 159 6.37 -6.81 -11.34
N SER A 160 6.55 -7.40 -12.54
CA SER A 160 7.76 -8.17 -12.88
C SER A 160 9.07 -7.39 -12.75
N ASP A 161 9.05 -6.07 -13.01
CA ASP A 161 10.23 -5.23 -12.80
C ASP A 161 10.52 -5.00 -11.31
N MET A 162 9.45 -4.98 -10.50
CA MET A 162 9.50 -4.54 -9.11
C MET A 162 9.68 -5.67 -8.10
N ARG A 163 9.38 -6.93 -8.46
CA ARG A 163 9.54 -8.05 -7.51
C ARG A 163 10.94 -8.09 -6.93
N GLY A 164 11.02 -8.15 -5.60
CA GLY A 164 12.28 -8.12 -4.87
C GLY A 164 12.98 -6.75 -4.85
N LYS A 165 12.27 -5.64 -5.17
CA LYS A 165 12.86 -4.30 -5.30
C LYS A 165 12.19 -3.26 -4.42
N ILE A 166 12.92 -2.16 -4.21
CA ILE A 166 12.50 -0.95 -3.52
C ILE A 166 12.55 0.22 -4.51
N LEU A 167 11.45 0.92 -4.68
CA LEU A 167 11.39 2.15 -5.46
C LEU A 167 11.41 3.36 -4.53
N ILE A 168 12.49 4.14 -4.56
CA ILE A 168 12.57 5.41 -3.82
C ILE A 168 11.93 6.52 -4.66
N LEU A 169 10.92 7.19 -4.12
CA LEU A 169 10.32 8.38 -4.71
C LEU A 169 10.46 9.55 -3.73
N SER A 170 11.32 10.50 -4.03
CA SER A 170 11.68 11.60 -3.12
C SER A 170 11.02 12.92 -3.50
N ARG A 171 10.53 13.64 -2.49
CA ARG A 171 10.10 15.05 -2.63
C ARG A 171 11.29 15.99 -2.81
N ASN A 172 12.45 15.62 -2.27
CA ASN A 172 13.66 16.43 -2.30
C ASN A 172 14.66 15.89 -3.30
N GLU A 173 15.32 16.76 -4.05
CA GLU A 173 16.39 16.40 -4.97
C GLU A 173 17.71 16.29 -4.21
N TYR A 174 18.12 15.07 -3.90
CA TYR A 174 19.38 14.80 -3.20
C TYR A 174 20.57 14.54 -4.16
N ALA A 175 20.34 14.57 -5.47
CA ALA A 175 21.36 14.39 -6.49
C ALA A 175 20.88 14.97 -7.84
N THR A 176 21.79 15.19 -8.77
CA THR A 176 21.44 15.57 -10.16
C THR A 176 20.65 14.44 -10.87
N THR A 177 21.02 13.20 -10.59
CA THR A 177 20.32 12.01 -11.13
C THR A 177 19.79 11.21 -9.96
N PRO A 178 18.46 10.95 -9.87
CA PRO A 178 17.91 10.16 -8.80
C PRO A 178 18.33 8.69 -8.86
N ILE A 179 18.43 8.06 -7.71
CA ILE A 179 18.23 6.62 -7.55
C ILE A 179 16.74 6.46 -7.24
N GLY A 180 15.97 5.80 -8.13
CA GLY A 180 14.51 5.87 -8.09
C GLY A 180 13.98 7.07 -8.86
N GLY A 181 13.25 7.98 -8.23
CA GLY A 181 12.68 9.15 -8.88
C GLY A 181 12.46 10.34 -7.93
N PHE A 182 12.34 11.54 -8.52
CA PHE A 182 11.99 12.76 -7.80
C PHE A 182 10.60 13.24 -8.17
N PHE A 183 9.77 13.51 -7.17
CA PHE A 183 8.54 14.27 -7.37
C PHE A 183 8.88 15.73 -7.73
N LYS A 184 8.24 16.23 -8.77
CA LYS A 184 8.29 17.65 -9.12
C LYS A 184 6.98 18.32 -8.72
N ASP A 185 7.08 19.55 -8.23
CA ASP A 185 5.92 20.40 -7.92
C ASP A 185 4.99 19.81 -6.86
N TRP A 186 5.55 19.12 -5.83
CA TRP A 186 4.75 18.66 -4.69
C TRP A 186 4.01 19.84 -4.06
N SER A 187 2.74 19.67 -3.75
CA SER A 187 1.94 20.71 -3.11
C SER A 187 1.07 20.15 -1.99
N PHE A 188 0.77 20.99 -1.06
CA PHE A 188 -0.15 20.72 0.04
C PHE A 188 -1.46 21.47 -0.21
N GLY A 189 -2.59 20.82 0.00
CA GLY A 189 -3.88 21.45 -0.17
C GLY A 189 -4.88 20.62 -0.96
N THR A 190 -5.98 21.28 -1.36
CA THR A 190 -7.13 20.63 -1.97
C THR A 190 -7.02 20.42 -3.48
N GLU A 191 -6.02 21.05 -4.13
CA GLU A 191 -5.86 21.04 -5.58
C GLU A 191 -5.08 19.81 -6.05
N TRP A 192 -5.78 18.82 -6.56
CA TRP A 192 -5.19 17.59 -7.08
C TRP A 192 -5.38 17.38 -8.60
N LYS A 193 -6.27 18.15 -9.23
CA LYS A 193 -6.70 17.90 -10.64
C LYS A 193 -5.63 18.22 -11.69
N THR A 194 -4.53 18.87 -11.30
CA THR A 194 -3.39 19.14 -12.18
C THR A 194 -2.37 18.01 -12.12
N SER A 195 -2.08 17.41 -13.26
CA SER A 195 -1.04 16.39 -13.38
C SER A 195 0.36 16.98 -13.17
N LYS A 196 1.15 16.33 -12.35
CA LYS A 196 2.54 16.67 -12.02
C LYS A 196 3.49 15.63 -12.57
N LYS A 197 4.80 15.81 -12.37
CA LYS A 197 5.83 14.99 -12.98
C LYS A 197 6.70 14.27 -11.94
N ILE A 198 6.94 12.98 -12.15
CA ILE A 198 8.06 12.28 -11.53
C ILE A 198 9.21 12.26 -12.52
N ALA A 199 10.39 12.70 -12.09
CA ALA A 199 11.63 12.64 -12.84
C ALA A 199 12.45 11.43 -12.41
N GLY A 200 12.65 10.47 -13.30
CA GLY A 200 13.55 9.33 -13.13
C GLY A 200 14.92 9.59 -13.78
N PRO A 201 15.86 8.64 -13.65
CA PRO A 201 17.17 8.73 -14.28
C PRO A 201 17.07 8.61 -15.80
N LYS A 202 18.11 9.05 -16.51
CA LYS A 202 18.19 8.99 -17.98
C LYS A 202 17.02 9.64 -18.68
N SER A 203 16.55 10.79 -18.16
CA SER A 203 15.41 11.57 -18.70
C SER A 203 14.07 10.82 -18.73
N LYS A 204 13.94 9.71 -18.03
CA LYS A 204 12.65 9.05 -17.85
C LYS A 204 11.74 9.89 -16.98
N THR A 205 10.49 10.00 -17.36
CA THR A 205 9.52 10.81 -16.64
C THR A 205 8.16 10.13 -16.64
N GLY A 206 7.39 10.36 -15.58
CA GLY A 206 6.01 9.89 -15.46
C GLY A 206 5.10 11.00 -14.96
N ALA A 207 3.84 10.92 -15.30
CA ALA A 207 2.83 11.82 -14.78
C ALA A 207 2.22 11.23 -13.49
N TYR A 208 1.97 12.10 -12.50
CA TYR A 208 1.29 11.70 -11.29
C TYR A 208 0.23 12.71 -10.85
N PHE A 209 -0.72 12.24 -10.08
CA PHE A 209 -1.68 13.05 -9.33
C PHE A 209 -1.48 12.80 -7.85
N GLN A 210 -1.66 13.84 -7.06
CA GLN A 210 -1.49 13.74 -5.62
C GLN A 210 -2.45 14.68 -4.92
N GLN A 211 -2.99 14.21 -3.80
CA GLN A 211 -3.72 14.99 -2.82
C GLN A 211 -3.01 14.83 -1.48
N ASP A 212 -2.63 15.94 -0.88
CA ASP A 212 -1.95 15.99 0.43
C ASP A 212 -2.49 17.17 1.25
N PHE A 213 -3.82 17.21 1.41
CA PHE A 213 -4.49 18.16 2.28
C PHE A 213 -4.48 17.61 3.71
N TYR A 214 -3.53 18.06 4.54
CA TYR A 214 -3.25 17.48 5.85
C TYR A 214 -3.80 18.30 7.03
N ASN A 215 -3.92 19.63 6.93
CA ASN A 215 -4.54 20.45 7.98
C ASN A 215 -6.07 20.43 7.80
N THR A 216 -6.73 19.60 8.58
CA THR A 216 -8.17 19.35 8.46
C THR A 216 -8.96 19.96 9.62
N VAL A 217 -8.35 20.84 10.42
CA VAL A 217 -9.02 21.56 11.50
C VAL A 217 -10.21 22.35 10.95
N ASN A 218 -11.42 22.05 11.43
CA ASN A 218 -12.69 22.56 10.92
C ASN A 218 -12.93 22.30 9.41
N ALA A 219 -12.23 21.35 8.81
CA ALA A 219 -12.28 21.08 7.38
C ALA A 219 -12.27 19.57 7.02
N ILE A 220 -12.71 18.73 7.96
CA ILE A 220 -12.72 17.27 7.77
C ILE A 220 -13.58 16.84 6.57
N ASP A 221 -14.74 17.46 6.36
CA ASP A 221 -15.60 17.20 5.20
C ASP A 221 -14.88 17.53 3.88
N THR A 222 -14.08 18.61 3.88
CA THR A 222 -13.25 18.96 2.72
C THR A 222 -12.18 17.89 2.48
N LYS A 223 -11.56 17.39 3.54
CA LYS A 223 -10.58 16.29 3.46
C LYS A 223 -11.20 15.03 2.85
N VAL A 224 -12.31 14.58 3.41
CA VAL A 224 -13.05 13.41 2.92
C VAL A 224 -13.45 13.59 1.45
N ARG A 225 -13.94 14.75 1.08
CA ARG A 225 -14.32 15.05 -0.30
C ARG A 225 -13.14 14.97 -1.27
N VAL A 226 -12.03 15.69 -1.02
CA VAL A 226 -10.89 15.70 -1.96
C VAL A 226 -10.17 14.35 -2.01
N PHE A 227 -10.13 13.64 -0.90
CA PHE A 227 -9.62 12.28 -0.83
C PHE A 227 -10.48 11.34 -1.70
N SER A 228 -11.80 11.39 -1.55
CA SER A 228 -12.74 10.56 -2.33
C SER A 228 -12.76 10.93 -3.81
N GLU A 229 -12.64 12.20 -4.17
CA GLU A 229 -12.55 12.65 -5.58
C GLU A 229 -11.33 12.06 -6.28
N LEU A 230 -10.14 12.05 -5.63
CA LEU A 230 -8.94 11.45 -6.23
C LEU A 230 -9.02 9.92 -6.26
N LEU A 231 -9.65 9.31 -5.25
CA LEU A 231 -9.93 7.88 -5.23
C LEU A 231 -10.81 7.48 -6.42
N ASP A 232 -11.93 8.20 -6.63
CA ASP A 232 -12.84 7.98 -7.77
C ASP A 232 -12.14 8.15 -9.10
N TYR A 233 -11.31 9.19 -9.25
CA TYR A 233 -10.53 9.40 -10.46
C TYR A 233 -9.61 8.21 -10.78
N GLY A 234 -8.94 7.65 -9.78
CA GLY A 234 -8.11 6.46 -9.92
C GLY A 234 -8.93 5.24 -10.34
N MET A 235 -9.99 4.97 -9.60
CA MET A 235 -10.83 3.78 -9.74
C MET A 235 -11.59 3.70 -11.06
N THR A 236 -12.06 4.84 -11.57
CA THR A 236 -12.86 4.90 -12.80
C THR A 236 -12.02 5.01 -14.06
N ARG A 237 -10.72 5.26 -13.91
CA ARG A 237 -9.84 5.53 -15.03
C ARG A 237 -9.37 4.24 -15.71
N LYS A 238 -9.54 4.18 -17.04
CA LYS A 238 -9.01 3.09 -17.86
C LYS A 238 -7.59 3.40 -18.31
N THR A 239 -6.67 2.45 -18.12
CA THR A 239 -5.29 2.51 -18.62
C THR A 239 -5.09 1.36 -19.61
N THR A 240 -5.22 1.66 -20.89
CA THR A 240 -5.06 0.68 -21.97
C THR A 240 -3.76 0.86 -22.75
N THR A 241 -3.09 1.99 -22.60
CA THR A 241 -1.82 2.33 -23.26
C THR A 241 -0.83 2.94 -22.28
N LYS A 242 0.46 2.84 -22.59
CA LYS A 242 1.53 3.45 -21.77
C LYS A 242 1.38 4.96 -21.58
N SER A 243 0.88 5.68 -22.58
CA SER A 243 0.67 7.12 -22.51
C SER A 243 -0.42 7.55 -21.53
N GLN A 244 -1.29 6.62 -21.15
CA GLN A 244 -2.37 6.84 -20.18
C GLN A 244 -1.95 6.53 -18.75
N ILE A 245 -0.77 5.96 -18.52
CA ILE A 245 -0.29 5.63 -17.16
C ILE A 245 -0.16 6.91 -16.35
N ARG A 246 -0.75 6.91 -15.17
CA ARG A 246 -0.64 7.98 -14.17
C ARG A 246 -0.44 7.33 -12.80
N TRP A 247 0.56 7.77 -12.11
CA TRP A 247 0.76 7.41 -10.72
C TRP A 247 -0.19 8.23 -9.84
N ILE A 248 -0.67 7.65 -8.77
CA ILE A 248 -1.56 8.31 -7.82
C ILE A 248 -0.99 8.13 -6.42
N PHE A 249 -0.90 9.25 -5.69
CA PHE A 249 -0.53 9.29 -4.27
C PHE A 249 -1.63 10.06 -3.54
N ASN A 250 -2.47 9.33 -2.81
CA ASN A 250 -3.64 9.88 -2.14
C ASN A 250 -3.47 9.78 -0.63
N PHE A 251 -3.24 10.91 0.02
CA PHE A 251 -3.01 10.95 1.46
C PHE A 251 -4.34 10.99 2.21
N ALA A 252 -4.70 9.89 2.84
CA ALA A 252 -5.79 9.84 3.82
C ALA A 252 -5.38 10.51 5.14
N SER A 253 -4.08 10.64 5.38
CA SER A 253 -3.48 11.26 6.55
C SER A 253 -3.79 12.74 6.71
N GLY A 254 -3.72 13.23 7.95
CA GLY A 254 -3.93 14.63 8.31
C GLY A 254 -4.34 14.76 9.78
N TYR A 255 -4.46 16.00 10.26
CA TYR A 255 -4.87 16.27 11.64
C TYR A 255 -6.07 17.21 11.70
N SER A 256 -7.06 16.86 12.53
CA SER A 256 -8.29 17.63 12.75
C SER A 256 -8.26 18.49 14.01
N GLN A 257 -7.24 18.30 14.86
CA GLN A 257 -7.12 18.99 16.15
C GLN A 257 -5.71 19.49 16.38
N THR A 258 -5.63 20.63 17.05
CA THR A 258 -4.35 21.23 17.49
C THR A 258 -4.41 21.61 18.96
N LEU A 259 -3.28 21.61 19.62
CA LEU A 259 -3.07 22.15 20.96
C LEU A 259 -1.98 23.22 20.90
N PHE A 260 -2.29 24.42 21.31
CA PHE A 260 -1.39 25.58 21.19
C PHE A 260 -0.89 25.84 19.75
N GLY A 261 -1.70 25.47 18.75
CA GLY A 261 -1.33 25.60 17.34
C GLY A 261 -0.55 24.44 16.75
N PHE A 262 -0.14 23.44 17.55
CA PHE A 262 0.55 22.25 17.08
C PHE A 262 -0.44 21.10 16.85
N PRO A 263 -0.26 20.31 15.78
CA PRO A 263 -1.02 19.06 15.58
C PRO A 263 -0.94 18.16 16.80
N THR A 264 -1.96 17.38 17.05
CA THR A 264 -1.99 16.40 18.14
C THR A 264 -2.15 14.97 17.61
N SER A 265 -1.61 14.00 18.33
CA SER A 265 -1.81 12.58 17.99
C SER A 265 -3.30 12.19 17.99
N ASP A 266 -4.10 12.79 18.87
CA ASP A 266 -5.57 12.65 18.84
C ASP A 266 -6.18 13.26 17.57
N GLY A 267 -5.63 14.36 17.07
CA GLY A 267 -6.06 14.96 15.80
C GLY A 267 -5.77 14.06 14.58
N TYR A 268 -4.65 13.34 14.57
CA TYR A 268 -4.35 12.34 13.53
C TYR A 268 -5.31 11.14 13.62
N ARG A 269 -5.64 10.66 14.84
CA ARG A 269 -6.60 9.56 15.05
C ARG A 269 -7.99 9.95 14.58
N ASP A 270 -8.45 11.13 14.95
CA ASP A 270 -9.77 11.65 14.56
C ASP A 270 -9.87 11.78 13.03
N ASN A 271 -8.87 12.37 12.37
CA ASN A 271 -8.83 12.43 10.90
C ASN A 271 -8.85 11.03 10.27
N ALA A 272 -8.08 10.07 10.81
CA ALA A 272 -8.04 8.69 10.30
C ALA A 272 -9.40 8.01 10.42
N THR A 273 -10.13 8.21 11.51
CA THR A 273 -11.49 7.66 11.68
C THR A 273 -12.42 8.08 10.53
N HIS A 274 -12.39 9.33 10.12
CA HIS A 274 -13.24 9.84 9.03
C HIS A 274 -12.76 9.37 7.64
N THR A 275 -11.48 9.44 7.36
CA THR A 275 -10.94 9.08 6.04
C THR A 275 -10.97 7.58 5.79
N HIS A 276 -10.72 6.75 6.80
CA HIS A 276 -10.84 5.30 6.67
C HIS A 276 -12.29 4.83 6.52
N ALA A 277 -13.24 5.46 7.24
CA ALA A 277 -14.65 5.17 7.05
C ALA A 277 -15.10 5.46 5.61
N ALA A 278 -14.71 6.62 5.05
CA ALA A 278 -14.99 6.98 3.66
C ALA A 278 -14.34 6.01 2.64
N LEU A 279 -13.09 5.61 2.89
CA LEU A 279 -12.38 4.63 2.07
C LEU A 279 -13.10 3.27 2.05
N LEU A 280 -13.46 2.76 3.22
CA LEU A 280 -14.15 1.49 3.38
C LEU A 280 -15.52 1.49 2.70
N GLU A 281 -16.30 2.56 2.90
CA GLU A 281 -17.59 2.73 2.23
C GLU A 281 -17.44 2.75 0.71
N TYR A 282 -16.46 3.52 0.20
CA TYR A 282 -16.20 3.61 -1.23
C TYR A 282 -15.81 2.24 -1.83
N LEU A 283 -14.84 1.54 -1.20
CA LEU A 283 -14.36 0.26 -1.70
C LEU A 283 -15.40 -0.86 -1.61
N ALA A 284 -16.28 -0.83 -0.59
CA ALA A 284 -17.37 -1.79 -0.45
C ALA A 284 -18.38 -1.69 -1.61
N ASN A 285 -18.65 -0.48 -2.08
CA ASN A 285 -19.62 -0.20 -3.13
C ASN A 285 -19.02 -0.15 -4.54
N SER A 286 -17.70 -0.35 -4.68
CA SER A 286 -16.99 -0.27 -5.96
C SER A 286 -16.82 -1.64 -6.63
N PRO A 287 -16.89 -1.70 -7.97
CA PRO A 287 -16.57 -2.91 -8.75
C PRO A 287 -15.06 -3.25 -8.74
N GLY A 288 -14.23 -2.41 -8.16
CA GLY A 288 -12.77 -2.51 -8.17
C GLY A 288 -12.11 -1.67 -9.26
N GLY A 289 -10.91 -1.19 -8.95
CA GLY A 289 -10.07 -0.36 -9.81
C GLY A 289 -8.87 0.19 -9.04
N PRO A 290 -7.88 0.80 -9.73
CA PRO A 290 -6.66 1.27 -9.09
C PRO A 290 -6.91 2.47 -8.17
N THR A 291 -6.47 2.37 -6.92
CA THR A 291 -6.45 3.52 -6.00
C THR A 291 -5.15 4.32 -6.06
N GLY A 292 -4.07 3.72 -6.61
CA GLY A 292 -2.71 4.17 -6.38
C GLY A 292 -2.25 3.87 -4.95
N ALA A 293 -1.22 4.56 -4.49
CA ALA A 293 -0.76 4.48 -3.10
C ALA A 293 -1.67 5.35 -2.21
N VAL A 294 -2.32 4.73 -1.22
CA VAL A 294 -3.15 5.39 -0.21
C VAL A 294 -2.33 5.50 1.07
N MET A 295 -1.89 6.71 1.40
CA MET A 295 -1.03 6.97 2.55
C MET A 295 -1.89 7.30 3.77
N MET A 296 -1.84 6.45 4.79
CA MET A 296 -2.76 6.45 5.93
C MET A 296 -2.04 6.68 7.26
N ASP A 297 -2.69 7.35 8.18
CA ASP A 297 -2.35 7.30 9.60
C ASP A 297 -3.01 6.07 10.24
N TYR A 298 -2.45 5.56 11.35
CA TYR A 298 -3.02 4.45 12.13
C TYR A 298 -3.50 3.26 11.28
N VAL A 299 -2.60 2.72 10.47
CA VAL A 299 -2.88 1.55 9.58
C VAL A 299 -3.21 0.26 10.35
N GLY A 300 -3.01 0.24 11.66
CA GLY A 300 -3.33 -0.87 12.56
C GLY A 300 -4.56 -0.60 13.41
N VAL A 301 -4.31 -0.42 14.69
CA VAL A 301 -5.30 -0.18 15.74
C VAL A 301 -5.05 1.16 16.40
N ASP A 302 -6.04 1.68 17.13
CA ASP A 302 -5.86 2.76 18.11
C ASP A 302 -5.70 2.14 19.50
N LYS A 303 -4.47 2.13 20.04
CA LYS A 303 -4.19 1.62 21.40
C LYS A 303 -4.81 2.52 22.49
N SER A 304 -5.15 3.77 22.18
CA SER A 304 -5.85 4.64 23.13
C SER A 304 -7.28 4.16 23.40
N GLY A 305 -7.87 3.41 22.48
CA GLY A 305 -9.25 2.92 22.53
C GLY A 305 -10.32 4.02 22.45
N LYS A 306 -9.93 5.24 22.03
CA LYS A 306 -10.86 6.38 21.94
C LYS A 306 -11.42 6.58 20.54
N TYR A 307 -10.73 6.08 19.51
CA TYR A 307 -11.03 6.35 18.10
C TYR A 307 -11.22 5.03 17.34
N ASP A 308 -12.27 4.94 16.55
CA ASP A 308 -12.53 3.81 15.65
C ASP A 308 -11.78 4.01 14.31
N VAL A 309 -10.45 3.91 14.35
CA VAL A 309 -9.60 4.16 13.18
C VAL A 309 -9.74 3.08 12.09
N ARG A 310 -10.14 1.86 12.42
CA ARG A 310 -10.36 0.75 11.48
C ARG A 310 -9.22 0.54 10.48
N GLY A 311 -7.97 0.75 10.92
CA GLY A 311 -6.80 0.74 10.03
C GLY A 311 -6.56 -0.62 9.38
N LEU A 312 -6.64 -1.72 10.15
CA LEU A 312 -6.49 -3.07 9.60
C LEU A 312 -7.53 -3.38 8.53
N GLU A 313 -8.78 -2.97 8.73
CA GLU A 313 -9.84 -3.16 7.74
C GLU A 313 -9.57 -2.34 6.47
N ALA A 314 -9.10 -1.11 6.62
CA ALA A 314 -8.75 -0.23 5.50
C ALA A 314 -7.59 -0.82 4.66
N VAL A 315 -6.54 -1.32 5.32
CA VAL A 315 -5.42 -2.01 4.65
C VAL A 315 -5.92 -3.22 3.88
N GLN A 316 -6.70 -4.10 4.53
CA GLN A 316 -7.23 -5.29 3.90
C GLN A 316 -8.15 -4.96 2.71
N ALA A 317 -9.01 -3.95 2.84
CA ALA A 317 -9.90 -3.51 1.77
C ALA A 317 -9.14 -3.00 0.53
N ILE A 318 -8.02 -2.28 0.72
CA ILE A 318 -7.15 -1.83 -0.37
C ILE A 318 -6.49 -3.04 -1.05
N ILE A 319 -6.00 -4.01 -0.30
CA ILE A 319 -5.42 -5.25 -0.83
C ILE A 319 -6.45 -6.01 -1.65
N ASP A 320 -7.62 -6.27 -1.07
CA ASP A 320 -8.71 -7.03 -1.70
C ASP A 320 -9.23 -6.36 -2.96
N ASN A 321 -9.20 -5.04 -2.99
CA ASN A 321 -9.61 -4.29 -4.16
C ASN A 321 -8.82 -4.67 -5.42
N ASN A 322 -7.51 -4.98 -5.32
CA ASN A 322 -6.72 -5.44 -6.46
C ASN A 322 -7.31 -6.72 -7.07
N PHE A 323 -7.81 -7.62 -6.26
CA PHE A 323 -8.34 -8.90 -6.71
C PHE A 323 -9.70 -8.77 -7.39
N LYS A 324 -10.43 -7.68 -7.18
CA LYS A 324 -11.70 -7.41 -7.87
C LYS A 324 -11.52 -7.12 -9.37
N TYR A 325 -10.39 -6.52 -9.78
CA TYR A 325 -10.21 -6.06 -11.17
C TYR A 325 -8.98 -6.62 -11.89
N LEU A 326 -7.98 -7.13 -11.17
CA LEU A 326 -6.76 -7.69 -11.78
C LEU A 326 -6.84 -9.20 -11.98
N ILE A 327 -7.56 -9.89 -11.12
CA ILE A 327 -7.78 -11.33 -11.25
C ILE A 327 -9.19 -11.52 -11.75
N LYS A 328 -9.33 -11.74 -13.05
CA LYS A 328 -10.58 -12.27 -13.57
C LYS A 328 -10.75 -13.64 -12.96
N ASP A 329 -11.85 -13.86 -12.27
CA ASP A 329 -12.25 -15.20 -11.90
C ASP A 329 -12.29 -16.05 -13.18
N THR A 330 -11.20 -16.79 -13.41
CA THR A 330 -11.18 -17.88 -14.39
C THR A 330 -11.96 -19.09 -13.85
N THR A 331 -12.84 -18.88 -12.88
CA THR A 331 -13.88 -19.83 -12.51
C THR A 331 -15.04 -19.84 -13.52
N ALA A 332 -15.02 -19.01 -14.55
CA ALA A 332 -15.58 -19.44 -15.80
C ALA A 332 -14.66 -20.56 -16.29
N ILE A 333 -14.98 -21.80 -15.92
CA ILE A 333 -14.64 -22.95 -16.75
C ILE A 333 -14.99 -22.48 -18.16
N ALA A 334 -13.97 -22.23 -18.99
CA ALA A 334 -14.22 -22.09 -20.41
C ALA A 334 -15.06 -23.29 -20.74
N SER A 335 -16.29 -23.06 -21.13
CA SER A 335 -17.11 -24.14 -21.70
C SER A 335 -16.29 -24.64 -22.88
N ILE A 336 -15.51 -25.70 -22.64
CA ILE A 336 -15.04 -26.51 -23.75
C ILE A 336 -16.34 -27.06 -24.31
N GLU A 337 -16.83 -26.42 -25.36
CA GLU A 337 -17.79 -27.06 -26.27
C GLU A 337 -17.07 -28.25 -26.93
N THR A 338 -16.87 -29.27 -26.14
CA THR A 338 -16.70 -30.60 -26.67
C THR A 338 -18.09 -31.20 -26.74
N THR A 339 -18.62 -31.25 -27.92
CA THR A 339 -19.66 -32.22 -28.29
C THR A 339 -19.13 -33.62 -27.98
N LEU A 340 -19.31 -34.05 -26.76
CA LEU A 340 -19.07 -35.41 -26.32
C LEU A 340 -20.44 -36.02 -26.06
N GLU A 341 -20.95 -36.72 -27.05
CA GLU A 341 -21.92 -37.80 -26.83
C GLU A 341 -21.21 -38.87 -26.01
N GLY A 342 -21.55 -39.02 -24.72
CA GLY A 342 -20.90 -40.01 -23.86
C GLY A 342 -21.50 -40.09 -22.47
N GLU A 343 -21.23 -41.18 -21.79
CA GLU A 343 -21.59 -41.52 -20.41
C GLU A 343 -21.17 -40.39 -19.41
N PRO A 344 -21.86 -40.20 -18.28
CA PRO A 344 -21.49 -39.23 -17.29
C PRO A 344 -20.10 -39.50 -16.67
N TYR A 345 -19.31 -38.46 -16.51
CA TYR A 345 -17.99 -38.58 -15.89
C TYR A 345 -18.07 -38.25 -14.41
N ILE A 346 -17.41 -39.07 -13.59
CA ILE A 346 -17.35 -38.92 -12.12
C ILE A 346 -15.96 -38.48 -11.70
N TYR A 347 -15.87 -37.49 -10.82
CA TYR A 347 -14.62 -36.96 -10.27
C TYR A 347 -14.68 -36.89 -8.76
N SER A 348 -13.52 -37.07 -8.12
CA SER A 348 -13.32 -36.70 -6.71
C SER A 348 -13.42 -35.21 -6.49
N LEU A 349 -13.50 -34.76 -5.21
CA LEU A 349 -13.44 -33.33 -4.87
C LEU A 349 -12.15 -32.64 -5.33
N THR A 350 -11.07 -33.39 -5.53
CA THR A 350 -9.78 -32.88 -6.02
C THR A 350 -9.68 -32.88 -7.55
N GLY A 351 -10.75 -33.22 -8.25
CA GLY A 351 -10.80 -33.25 -9.73
C GLY A 351 -10.18 -34.50 -10.35
N THR A 352 -9.86 -35.54 -9.57
CA THR A 352 -9.36 -36.82 -10.10
C THR A 352 -10.51 -37.65 -10.70
N PRO A 353 -10.42 -38.12 -11.98
CA PRO A 353 -11.42 -38.98 -12.57
C PRO A 353 -11.57 -40.28 -11.78
N LEU A 354 -12.83 -40.72 -11.61
CA LEU A 354 -13.19 -41.94 -10.90
C LEU A 354 -13.97 -42.87 -11.85
N ALA A 355 -13.65 -44.14 -11.80
CA ALA A 355 -14.40 -45.15 -12.58
C ALA A 355 -15.80 -45.44 -11.99
N GLN A 356 -15.97 -45.21 -10.71
CA GLN A 356 -17.23 -45.37 -9.97
C GLN A 356 -17.27 -44.33 -8.82
N PRO A 357 -18.49 -43.96 -8.33
CA PRO A 357 -18.62 -43.13 -7.15
C PRO A 357 -17.93 -43.76 -5.93
N HIS A 358 -17.27 -42.96 -5.11
CA HIS A 358 -16.79 -43.39 -3.79
C HIS A 358 -17.66 -42.79 -2.69
N GLU A 359 -17.57 -43.35 -1.50
CA GLU A 359 -18.22 -42.79 -0.32
C GLU A 359 -17.80 -41.35 -0.10
N GLY A 360 -18.76 -40.47 0.18
CA GLY A 360 -18.53 -39.04 0.34
C GLY A 360 -19.02 -38.23 -0.87
N ILE A 361 -18.46 -37.04 -1.06
CA ILE A 361 -18.90 -36.12 -2.12
C ILE A 361 -18.15 -36.42 -3.41
N ASN A 362 -18.93 -36.69 -4.48
CA ASN A 362 -18.44 -36.84 -5.84
C ASN A 362 -18.94 -35.68 -6.69
N ILE A 363 -18.18 -35.32 -7.73
CA ILE A 363 -18.58 -34.36 -8.75
C ILE A 363 -18.95 -35.16 -10.00
N ILE A 364 -20.19 -35.05 -10.42
CA ILE A 364 -20.68 -35.72 -11.62
C ILE A 364 -20.89 -34.68 -12.72
N ARG A 365 -20.28 -34.93 -13.88
CA ARG A 365 -20.56 -34.19 -15.12
C ARG A 365 -21.47 -35.04 -15.97
N GLU A 366 -22.69 -34.56 -16.18
CA GLU A 366 -23.69 -35.22 -17.03
C GLU A 366 -23.36 -35.06 -18.53
N ALA A 367 -23.98 -35.87 -19.39
CA ALA A 367 -23.76 -35.80 -20.82
C ALA A 367 -24.17 -34.46 -21.46
N ASP A 368 -25.08 -33.72 -20.83
CA ASP A 368 -25.50 -32.36 -21.23
C ASP A 368 -24.54 -31.26 -20.74
N GLY A 369 -23.40 -31.62 -20.10
CA GLY A 369 -22.46 -30.73 -19.54
C GLY A 369 -22.78 -30.20 -18.13
N THR A 370 -23.94 -30.52 -17.60
CA THR A 370 -24.36 -30.14 -16.24
C THR A 370 -23.42 -30.76 -15.19
N ILE A 371 -23.01 -29.98 -14.19
CA ILE A 371 -22.16 -30.47 -13.09
C ILE A 371 -22.98 -30.49 -11.81
N ARG A 372 -22.98 -31.63 -11.13
CA ARG A 372 -23.66 -31.84 -9.85
C ARG A 372 -22.68 -32.36 -8.78
N LYS A 373 -22.85 -31.89 -7.54
CA LYS A 373 -22.25 -32.52 -6.37
C LYS A 373 -23.21 -33.53 -5.78
N VAL A 374 -22.78 -34.76 -5.66
CA VAL A 374 -23.60 -35.85 -5.13
C VAL A 374 -22.91 -36.51 -3.96
N LEU A 375 -23.61 -36.65 -2.85
CA LEU A 375 -23.13 -37.36 -1.67
C LEU A 375 -23.55 -38.83 -1.78
N TYR A 376 -22.57 -39.72 -1.92
CA TYR A 376 -22.79 -41.15 -1.82
C TYR A 376 -22.57 -41.61 -0.37
N LYS A 377 -23.52 -42.38 0.17
CA LYS A 377 -23.43 -43.07 1.45
C LYS A 377 -23.57 -44.57 1.17
N GLU A 378 -22.80 -45.38 1.89
CA GLU A 378 -23.01 -46.82 1.91
C GLU A 378 -24.41 -47.20 2.43
#